data_02ac1b4c1ba8d5e6b8b74078a0c913e4
#
_entry.id   02ac1b4c1ba8d5e6b8b74078a0c913e4
#
_cell.length_a   1.000
_cell.length_b   1.000
_cell.length_c   1.000
_cell.angle_alpha   90.00
_cell.angle_beta   90.00
_cell.angle_gamma   90.00
#
_symmetry.space_group_name_H-M   'P 1'
#
loop_
_entity.id
_entity.type
_entity.pdbx_description
1 polymer ?
#
loop_
_entity_poly.entity_id
_entity_poly.type
_entity_poly.pdbx_seq_one_letter_code
_entity_poly.pdbx_strand_id
1 'polypeptide(L)'
;MVRTWGFIWLACLALGCVTTSAAGTPDGERSYREFQLAASLRDEGQTASAIEHLRKALELDPENAEAHLLLGFIQMERRTYQNAEPHLATAIKLLEKQSAGSTLAEARNIYGLCLIELERYDDAVVVLRESASDELNAAPHLAWGNLGLAQFHLAEYQETVTSTMEAVRIQPRFCVGYYTMARAFWHLQQLKDAERALVGALEADPSCSNSVELQGAWRLRGEVRARLGHRRDAVADLERCVELDPYSNDGRMCQTLLEDSR
;
A
#
# COMPACT_ATOMS: atom_id res chain seq x y z
N MET A 1 6.41 19.22 1.91
CA MET A 1 4.95 19.21 1.63
C MET A 1 4.69 18.04 0.73
N VAL A 2 4.30 16.93 1.27
CA VAL A 2 4.05 15.72 0.48
C VAL A 2 2.55 15.49 0.47
N ARG A 3 1.92 15.87 -0.62
CA ARG A 3 0.58 15.40 -1.02
C ARG A 3 0.81 14.22 -1.94
N THR A 4 0.16 13.18 -1.65
CA THR A 4 -0.79 12.32 -2.35
C THR A 4 -0.41 10.85 -2.33
N TRP A 5 -0.84 10.18 -1.30
CA TRP A 5 -1.28 8.80 -1.42
C TRP A 5 -2.80 8.81 -1.65
N GLY A 6 -3.22 9.44 -2.69
CA GLY A 6 -4.63 9.74 -2.97
C GLY A 6 -5.08 9.34 -4.34
N PHE A 7 -4.69 8.17 -4.84
CA PHE A 7 -5.36 7.57 -5.98
C PHE A 7 -5.29 6.05 -5.87
N ILE A 8 -6.37 5.49 -5.74
CA ILE A 8 -6.87 4.13 -5.89
C ILE A 8 -7.58 3.68 -4.61
N TRP A 9 -8.78 4.16 -4.39
CA TRP A 9 -9.84 3.42 -3.70
C TRP A 9 -11.17 4.15 -3.91
N LEU A 10 -11.65 4.16 -5.14
CA LEU A 10 -13.05 4.18 -5.47
C LEU A 10 -13.38 2.77 -5.96
N ALA A 11 -13.44 1.84 -5.04
CA ALA A 11 -14.07 0.56 -5.30
C ALA A 11 -15.19 0.41 -4.26
N CYS A 12 -16.38 0.67 -4.72
CA CYS A 12 -17.64 0.16 -4.21
C CYS A 12 -17.56 -0.53 -2.85
N LEU A 13 -17.92 0.18 -1.78
CA LEU A 13 -18.64 -0.44 -0.68
C LEU A 13 -19.93 -1.02 -1.29
N ALA A 14 -19.82 -2.18 -1.93
CA ALA A 14 -20.97 -3.01 -2.20
C ALA A 14 -21.58 -3.31 -0.82
N LEU A 15 -22.76 -2.75 -0.60
CA LEU A 15 -23.65 -3.06 0.52
C LEU A 15 -23.89 -4.57 0.54
N GLY A 16 -22.93 -5.32 1.05
CA GLY A 16 -23.13 -6.66 1.52
C GLY A 16 -23.86 -6.54 2.85
N CYS A 17 -25.10 -6.99 2.91
CA CYS A 17 -25.83 -7.18 4.16
C CYS A 17 -25.05 -8.14 5.06
N VAL A 18 -24.12 -7.62 5.85
CA VAL A 18 -23.53 -8.36 6.96
C VAL A 18 -24.48 -8.19 8.14
N THR A 19 -25.20 -9.25 8.47
CA THR A 19 -26.00 -9.32 9.68
C THR A 19 -25.06 -9.45 10.87
N THR A 20 -24.63 -8.34 11.45
CA THR A 20 -23.84 -8.32 12.67
C THR A 20 -24.73 -8.55 13.87
N SER A 21 -24.32 -9.38 14.81
CA SER A 21 -25.11 -9.76 15.99
C SER A 21 -25.38 -8.62 16.97
N ALA A 22 -24.71 -7.47 16.83
CA ALA A 22 -24.96 -6.25 17.62
C ALA A 22 -26.01 -5.32 16.98
N ALA A 23 -26.32 -5.44 15.69
CA ALA A 23 -27.28 -4.61 14.99
C ALA A 23 -28.74 -4.72 15.49
N GLY A 24 -29.02 -5.64 16.42
CA GLY A 24 -30.33 -5.80 17.03
C GLY A 24 -30.56 -5.02 18.33
N THR A 25 -29.56 -4.33 18.85
CA THR A 25 -29.72 -3.47 20.04
C THR A 25 -29.87 -2.00 19.65
N PRO A 26 -30.64 -1.18 20.42
CA PRO A 26 -30.78 0.24 20.12
C PRO A 26 -29.42 0.98 20.04
N ASP A 27 -28.46 0.62 20.85
CA ASP A 27 -27.12 1.22 20.85
C ASP A 27 -26.26 0.72 19.67
N GLY A 28 -26.39 -0.54 19.27
CA GLY A 28 -25.74 -1.06 18.07
C GLY A 28 -26.24 -0.37 16.78
N GLU A 29 -27.55 -0.14 16.65
CA GLU A 29 -28.11 0.62 15.52
C GLU A 29 -27.64 2.08 15.50
N ARG A 30 -27.49 2.71 16.68
CA ARG A 30 -26.98 4.06 16.80
C ARG A 30 -25.49 4.12 16.46
N SER A 31 -24.71 3.17 16.95
CA SER A 31 -23.30 3.01 16.62
C SER A 31 -23.09 2.87 15.10
N TYR A 32 -23.88 2.03 14.45
CA TYR A 32 -23.81 1.86 13.00
C TYR A 32 -24.14 3.15 12.24
N ARG A 33 -25.12 3.93 12.68
CA ARG A 33 -25.43 5.24 12.08
C ARG A 33 -24.31 6.27 12.25
N GLU A 34 -23.68 6.30 13.42
CA GLU A 34 -22.51 7.16 13.66
C GLU A 34 -21.33 6.76 12.77
N PHE A 35 -21.09 5.45 12.58
CA PHE A 35 -20.10 4.95 11.63
C PHE A 35 -20.41 5.36 10.18
N GLN A 36 -21.66 5.19 9.71
CA GLN A 36 -22.04 5.59 8.36
C GLN A 36 -21.83 7.10 8.12
N LEU A 37 -22.21 7.91 9.10
CA LEU A 37 -21.96 9.36 9.03
C LEU A 37 -20.46 9.67 8.98
N ALA A 38 -19.66 8.99 9.77
CA ALA A 38 -18.21 9.14 9.76
C ALA A 38 -17.60 8.78 8.39
N ALA A 39 -18.08 7.70 7.77
CA ALA A 39 -17.63 7.30 6.44
C ALA A 39 -17.94 8.38 5.40
N SER A 40 -19.16 8.95 5.41
CA SER A 40 -19.54 10.06 4.53
C SER A 40 -18.66 11.31 4.76
N LEU A 41 -18.46 11.69 6.02
CA LEU A 41 -17.64 12.85 6.38
C LEU A 41 -16.17 12.69 5.93
N ARG A 42 -15.63 11.45 6.03
CA ARG A 42 -14.30 11.16 5.51
C ARG A 42 -14.23 11.38 4.00
N ASP A 43 -15.20 10.88 3.25
CA ASP A 43 -15.26 11.01 1.79
C ASP A 43 -15.39 12.46 1.35
N GLU A 44 -16.03 13.29 2.17
CA GLU A 44 -16.09 14.76 2.02
C GLU A 44 -14.80 15.48 2.46
N GLY A 45 -13.79 14.76 2.97
CA GLY A 45 -12.53 15.33 3.46
C GLY A 45 -12.62 15.93 4.87
N GLN A 46 -13.76 15.77 5.58
CA GLN A 46 -14.00 16.26 6.93
C GLN A 46 -13.43 15.30 7.99
N THR A 47 -12.16 15.01 7.90
CA THR A 47 -11.47 13.96 8.71
C THR A 47 -11.64 14.14 10.22
N ALA A 48 -11.61 15.39 10.72
CA ALA A 48 -11.75 15.63 12.16
C ALA A 48 -13.15 15.24 12.67
N SER A 49 -14.20 15.62 11.93
CA SER A 49 -15.57 15.25 12.23
C SER A 49 -15.79 13.74 12.12
N ALA A 50 -15.21 13.11 11.10
CA ALA A 50 -15.26 11.65 10.95
C ALA A 50 -14.70 10.92 12.19
N ILE A 51 -13.55 11.35 12.70
CA ILE A 51 -12.95 10.78 13.93
C ILE A 51 -13.88 10.96 15.13
N GLU A 52 -14.53 12.11 15.28
CA GLU A 52 -15.45 12.36 16.38
C GLU A 52 -16.65 11.39 16.33
N HIS A 53 -17.25 11.20 15.15
CA HIS A 53 -18.36 10.27 14.96
C HIS A 53 -17.92 8.81 15.15
N LEU A 54 -16.71 8.42 14.73
CA LEU A 54 -16.18 7.09 15.01
C LEU A 54 -15.99 6.85 16.51
N ARG A 55 -15.54 7.82 17.28
CA ARG A 55 -15.46 7.71 18.74
C ARG A 55 -16.83 7.50 19.37
N LYS A 56 -17.84 8.26 18.93
CA LYS A 56 -19.23 8.06 19.38
C LYS A 56 -19.76 6.68 19.03
N ALA A 57 -19.44 6.17 17.83
CA ALA A 57 -19.81 4.82 17.42
C ALA A 57 -19.20 3.78 18.37
N LEU A 58 -17.91 3.91 18.71
CA LEU A 58 -17.21 2.99 19.61
C LEU A 58 -17.59 3.17 21.10
N GLU A 59 -18.09 4.33 21.52
CA GLU A 59 -18.70 4.52 22.84
C GLU A 59 -20.04 3.79 22.96
N LEU A 60 -20.82 3.76 21.87
CA LEU A 60 -22.12 3.06 21.80
C LEU A 60 -21.96 1.55 21.64
N ASP A 61 -21.01 1.12 20.81
CA ASP A 61 -20.69 -0.28 20.57
C ASP A 61 -19.17 -0.47 20.41
N PRO A 62 -18.48 -0.88 21.48
CA PRO A 62 -17.03 -1.16 21.42
C PRO A 62 -16.66 -2.36 20.52
N GLU A 63 -17.62 -3.17 20.07
CA GLU A 63 -17.39 -4.28 19.15
C GLU A 63 -17.79 -3.95 17.71
N ASN A 64 -17.98 -2.65 17.36
CA ASN A 64 -18.19 -2.23 15.99
C ASN A 64 -16.87 -2.34 15.19
N ALA A 65 -16.72 -3.47 14.48
CA ALA A 65 -15.52 -3.80 13.73
C ALA A 65 -15.20 -2.78 12.62
N GLU A 66 -16.24 -2.32 11.91
CA GLU A 66 -16.13 -1.37 10.82
C GLU A 66 -15.69 0.02 11.32
N ALA A 67 -16.18 0.44 12.49
CA ALA A 67 -15.76 1.69 13.11
C ALA A 67 -14.28 1.62 13.55
N HIS A 68 -13.83 0.51 14.10
CA HIS A 68 -12.42 0.28 14.39
C HIS A 68 -11.58 0.30 13.11
N LEU A 69 -11.99 -0.41 12.06
CA LEU A 69 -11.27 -0.47 10.78
C LEU A 69 -11.11 0.93 10.17
N LEU A 70 -12.21 1.69 10.09
CA LEU A 70 -12.18 3.03 9.51
C LEU A 70 -11.34 4.01 10.34
N LEU A 71 -11.40 3.93 11.67
CA LEU A 71 -10.59 4.77 12.54
C LEU A 71 -9.10 4.45 12.38
N GLY A 72 -8.74 3.17 12.36
CA GLY A 72 -7.38 2.71 12.08
C GLY A 72 -6.90 3.20 10.71
N PHE A 73 -7.73 3.08 9.68
CA PHE A 73 -7.39 3.53 8.33
C PHE A 73 -7.15 5.06 8.27
N ILE A 74 -8.01 5.88 8.90
CA ILE A 74 -7.82 7.33 8.98
C ILE A 74 -6.50 7.67 9.71
N GLN A 75 -6.15 6.91 10.73
CA GLN A 75 -4.89 7.10 11.45
C GLN A 75 -3.68 6.73 10.59
N MET A 76 -3.80 5.71 9.72
CA MET A 76 -2.79 5.39 8.70
C MET A 76 -2.59 6.56 7.72
N GLU A 77 -3.67 7.15 7.18
CA GLU A 77 -3.61 8.32 6.31
C GLU A 77 -2.90 9.52 6.98
N ARG A 78 -3.08 9.66 8.29
CA ARG A 78 -2.43 10.69 9.12
C ARG A 78 -1.02 10.32 9.58
N ARG A 79 -0.52 9.16 9.22
CA ARG A 79 0.80 8.62 9.64
C ARG A 79 0.95 8.48 11.16
N THR A 80 -0.14 8.26 11.86
CA THR A 80 -0.15 8.00 13.31
C THR A 80 -0.25 6.49 13.56
N TYR A 81 0.74 5.74 13.10
CA TYR A 81 0.71 4.28 13.00
C TYR A 81 0.55 3.59 14.36
N GLN A 82 1.19 4.13 15.42
CA GLN A 82 1.04 3.60 16.79
C GLN A 82 -0.40 3.71 17.31
N ASN A 83 -1.16 4.70 16.84
CA ASN A 83 -2.58 4.82 17.19
C ASN A 83 -3.46 3.93 16.28
N ALA A 84 -3.06 3.73 15.03
CA ALA A 84 -3.79 2.89 14.07
C ALA A 84 -3.75 1.40 14.48
N GLU A 85 -2.59 0.93 14.93
CA GLU A 85 -2.35 -0.48 15.23
C GLU A 85 -3.41 -1.12 16.14
N PRO A 86 -3.73 -0.60 17.34
CA PRO A 86 -4.70 -1.25 18.24
C PRO A 86 -6.10 -1.31 17.64
N HIS A 87 -6.50 -0.32 16.84
CA HIS A 87 -7.79 -0.32 16.18
C HIS A 87 -7.84 -1.36 15.06
N LEU A 88 -6.82 -1.44 14.22
CA LEU A 88 -6.74 -2.44 13.15
C LEU A 88 -6.69 -3.87 13.69
N ALA A 89 -5.90 -4.11 14.74
CA ALA A 89 -5.85 -5.41 15.39
C ALA A 89 -7.20 -5.80 16.01
N THR A 90 -7.92 -4.85 16.61
CA THR A 90 -9.26 -5.08 17.16
C THR A 90 -10.27 -5.38 16.04
N ALA A 91 -10.23 -4.61 14.96
CA ALA A 91 -11.10 -4.84 13.79
C ALA A 91 -10.94 -6.27 13.26
N ILE A 92 -9.70 -6.72 13.02
CA ILE A 92 -9.42 -8.09 12.54
C ILE A 92 -10.04 -9.13 13.47
N LYS A 93 -9.79 -9.04 14.79
CA LYS A 93 -10.32 -9.98 15.78
C LYS A 93 -11.85 -10.05 15.76
N LEU A 94 -12.53 -8.91 15.57
CA LEU A 94 -13.98 -8.84 15.50
C LEU A 94 -14.51 -9.39 14.16
N LEU A 95 -13.89 -9.05 13.04
CA LEU A 95 -14.24 -9.53 11.71
C LEU A 95 -14.06 -11.04 11.57
N GLU A 96 -13.04 -11.63 12.21
CA GLU A 96 -12.85 -13.08 12.27
C GLU A 96 -14.03 -13.79 12.95
N LYS A 97 -14.52 -13.26 14.06
CA LYS A 97 -15.70 -13.80 14.75
C LYS A 97 -16.97 -13.71 13.90
N GLN A 98 -17.06 -12.68 13.06
CA GLN A 98 -18.21 -12.42 12.19
C GLN A 98 -18.14 -13.17 10.86
N SER A 99 -17.02 -13.84 10.55
CA SER A 99 -16.76 -14.48 9.25
C SER A 99 -16.91 -13.49 8.07
N ALA A 100 -16.44 -12.28 8.26
CA ALA A 100 -16.70 -11.12 7.40
C ALA A 100 -15.84 -11.07 6.09
N GLY A 101 -15.48 -12.21 5.55
CA GLY A 101 -14.96 -12.42 4.19
C GLY A 101 -14.03 -11.33 3.64
N SER A 102 -14.47 -10.61 2.62
CA SER A 102 -13.65 -9.60 1.92
C SER A 102 -13.20 -8.45 2.83
N THR A 103 -14.01 -8.03 3.79
CA THR A 103 -13.67 -6.97 4.75
C THR A 103 -12.53 -7.41 5.68
N LEU A 104 -12.48 -8.68 6.06
CA LEU A 104 -11.39 -9.24 6.85
C LEU A 104 -10.07 -9.23 6.06
N ALA A 105 -10.11 -9.63 4.78
CA ALA A 105 -8.94 -9.61 3.92
C ALA A 105 -8.40 -8.16 3.72
N GLU A 106 -9.30 -7.20 3.55
CA GLU A 106 -8.94 -5.77 3.47
C GLU A 106 -8.33 -5.27 4.79
N ALA A 107 -8.95 -5.58 5.93
CA ALA A 107 -8.44 -5.20 7.25
C ALA A 107 -7.02 -5.76 7.50
N ARG A 108 -6.77 -7.02 7.13
CA ARG A 108 -5.45 -7.65 7.19
C ARG A 108 -4.44 -6.93 6.29
N ASN A 109 -4.83 -6.54 5.08
CA ASN A 109 -3.95 -5.80 4.19
C ASN A 109 -3.56 -4.43 4.76
N ILE A 110 -4.52 -3.67 5.30
CA ILE A 110 -4.26 -2.37 5.93
C ILE A 110 -3.39 -2.54 7.19
N TYR A 111 -3.66 -3.56 7.99
CA TYR A 111 -2.88 -3.85 9.19
C TYR A 111 -1.44 -4.26 8.85
N GLY A 112 -1.27 -5.09 7.81
CA GLY A 112 0.05 -5.46 7.31
C GLY A 112 0.86 -4.24 6.85
N LEU A 113 0.21 -3.28 6.17
CA LEU A 113 0.86 -2.01 5.81
C LEU A 113 1.21 -1.19 7.06
N CYS A 114 0.34 -1.16 8.08
CA CYS A 114 0.63 -0.53 9.37
C CYS A 114 1.86 -1.13 10.03
N LEU A 115 1.98 -2.45 10.03
CA LEU A 115 3.13 -3.16 10.59
C LEU A 115 4.43 -2.87 9.82
N ILE A 116 4.37 -2.71 8.49
CA ILE A 116 5.52 -2.27 7.67
C ILE A 116 5.98 -0.87 8.12
N GLU A 117 5.06 0.06 8.29
CA GLU A 117 5.37 1.43 8.73
C GLU A 117 5.89 1.50 10.18
N LEU A 118 5.57 0.49 10.99
CA LEU A 118 6.11 0.28 12.35
C LEU A 118 7.40 -0.55 12.35
N GLU A 119 7.95 -0.89 11.18
CA GLU A 119 9.15 -1.71 10.99
C GLU A 119 9.04 -3.14 11.57
N ARG A 120 7.81 -3.62 11.75
CA ARG A 120 7.50 -4.99 12.22
C ARG A 120 7.28 -5.93 11.04
N TYR A 121 8.32 -6.13 10.26
CA TYR A 121 8.23 -6.81 8.97
C TYR A 121 7.87 -8.29 9.07
N ASP A 122 8.36 -9.01 10.07
CA ASP A 122 8.01 -10.43 10.29
C ASP A 122 6.50 -10.59 10.55
N ASP A 123 5.93 -9.75 11.41
CA ASP A 123 4.50 -9.75 11.70
C ASP A 123 3.68 -9.37 10.45
N ALA A 124 4.17 -8.40 9.67
CA ALA A 124 3.55 -7.98 8.42
C ALA A 124 3.47 -9.13 7.40
N VAL A 125 4.55 -9.91 7.25
CA VAL A 125 4.59 -11.07 6.35
C VAL A 125 3.50 -12.09 6.70
N VAL A 126 3.27 -12.38 7.98
CA VAL A 126 2.24 -13.32 8.41
C VAL A 126 0.86 -12.83 7.99
N VAL A 127 0.50 -11.62 8.38
CA VAL A 127 -0.84 -11.04 8.14
C VAL A 127 -1.12 -10.80 6.65
N LEU A 128 -0.11 -10.31 5.91
CA LEU A 128 -0.24 -10.05 4.48
C LEU A 128 -0.38 -11.33 3.66
N ARG A 129 0.30 -12.41 4.07
CA ARG A 129 0.14 -13.72 3.41
C ARG A 129 -1.28 -14.26 3.58
N GLU A 130 -1.88 -14.12 4.76
CA GLU A 130 -3.28 -14.47 4.98
C GLU A 130 -4.22 -13.66 4.09
N SER A 131 -4.02 -12.33 4.02
CA SER A 131 -4.80 -11.46 3.14
C SER A 131 -4.63 -11.81 1.66
N ALA A 132 -3.39 -12.03 1.21
CA ALA A 132 -3.06 -12.31 -0.20
C ALA A 132 -3.62 -13.65 -0.68
N SER A 133 -3.72 -14.64 0.21
CA SER A 133 -4.21 -15.98 -0.08
C SER A 133 -5.72 -16.15 0.13
N ASP A 134 -6.40 -15.12 0.62
CA ASP A 134 -7.85 -15.19 0.87
C ASP A 134 -8.61 -15.08 -0.46
N GLU A 135 -9.40 -16.10 -0.78
CA GLU A 135 -10.20 -16.16 -2.02
C GLU A 135 -11.27 -15.06 -2.09
N LEU A 136 -11.69 -14.51 -0.95
CA LEU A 136 -12.65 -13.42 -0.86
C LEU A 136 -12.01 -12.03 -0.93
N ASN A 137 -10.68 -11.94 -1.05
CA ASN A 137 -9.99 -10.68 -1.18
C ASN A 137 -10.36 -10.00 -2.51
N ALA A 138 -10.99 -8.83 -2.43
CA ALA A 138 -11.36 -8.05 -3.62
C ALA A 138 -10.17 -7.43 -4.37
N ALA A 139 -9.03 -7.25 -3.69
CA ALA A 139 -7.83 -6.62 -4.25
C ALA A 139 -6.54 -7.37 -3.87
N PRO A 140 -6.41 -8.67 -4.21
CA PRO A 140 -5.31 -9.50 -3.76
C PRO A 140 -3.94 -9.00 -4.26
N HIS A 141 -3.89 -8.28 -5.39
CA HIS A 141 -2.66 -7.68 -5.90
C HIS A 141 -2.01 -6.67 -4.92
N LEU A 142 -2.81 -5.97 -4.12
CA LEU A 142 -2.29 -5.06 -3.09
C LEU A 142 -1.65 -5.84 -1.94
N ALA A 143 -2.31 -6.89 -1.47
CA ALA A 143 -1.79 -7.72 -0.40
C ALA A 143 -0.51 -8.45 -0.84
N TRP A 144 -0.45 -9.00 -2.07
CA TRP A 144 0.75 -9.58 -2.66
C TRP A 144 1.88 -8.56 -2.82
N GLY A 145 1.56 -7.33 -3.24
CA GLY A 145 2.53 -6.25 -3.36
C GLY A 145 3.12 -5.82 -2.01
N ASN A 146 2.27 -5.66 -1.01
CA ASN A 146 2.69 -5.32 0.35
C ASN A 146 3.46 -6.46 1.03
N LEU A 147 3.08 -7.73 0.78
CA LEU A 147 3.85 -8.90 1.21
C LEU A 147 5.26 -8.86 0.63
N GLY A 148 5.39 -8.62 -0.68
CA GLY A 148 6.69 -8.45 -1.32
C GLY A 148 7.49 -7.28 -0.74
N LEU A 149 6.84 -6.19 -0.35
CA LEU A 149 7.51 -5.06 0.29
C LEU A 149 8.04 -5.42 1.69
N ALA A 150 7.25 -6.12 2.51
CA ALA A 150 7.69 -6.61 3.83
C ALA A 150 8.88 -7.56 3.71
N GLN A 151 8.81 -8.53 2.78
CA GLN A 151 9.90 -9.46 2.47
C GLN A 151 11.16 -8.75 1.97
N PHE A 152 11.00 -7.69 1.18
CA PHE A 152 12.14 -6.87 0.74
C PHE A 152 12.87 -6.24 1.91
N HIS A 153 12.16 -5.73 2.91
CA HIS A 153 12.76 -5.16 4.12
C HIS A 153 13.47 -6.20 4.99
N LEU A 154 13.04 -7.46 4.95
CA LEU A 154 13.74 -8.60 5.56
C LEU A 154 14.92 -9.12 4.73
N ALA A 155 15.23 -8.49 3.58
CA ALA A 155 16.20 -8.96 2.60
C ALA A 155 15.89 -10.36 2.00
N GLU A 156 14.65 -10.80 2.07
CA GLU A 156 14.13 -12.01 1.45
C GLU A 156 13.84 -11.74 -0.05
N TYR A 157 14.89 -11.45 -0.83
CA TYR A 157 14.73 -10.92 -2.19
C TYR A 157 14.10 -11.92 -3.16
N GLN A 158 14.32 -13.22 -2.99
CA GLN A 158 13.72 -14.24 -3.86
C GLN A 158 12.20 -14.36 -3.59
N GLU A 159 11.80 -14.31 -2.34
CA GLU A 159 10.41 -14.29 -1.89
C GLU A 159 9.73 -13.00 -2.35
N THR A 160 10.43 -11.86 -2.25
CA THR A 160 9.97 -10.57 -2.80
C THR A 160 9.60 -10.70 -4.28
N VAL A 161 10.49 -11.29 -5.09
CA VAL A 161 10.22 -11.50 -6.52
C VAL A 161 8.98 -12.36 -6.70
N THR A 162 8.85 -13.45 -5.95
CA THR A 162 7.71 -14.37 -6.07
C THR A 162 6.39 -13.66 -5.75
N SER A 163 6.34 -12.95 -4.62
CA SER A 163 5.12 -12.24 -4.20
C SER A 163 4.74 -11.09 -5.15
N THR A 164 5.72 -10.31 -5.59
CA THR A 164 5.46 -9.20 -6.51
C THR A 164 5.10 -9.67 -7.93
N MET A 165 5.61 -10.83 -8.37
CA MET A 165 5.16 -11.47 -9.61
C MET A 165 3.67 -11.82 -9.56
N GLU A 166 3.18 -12.37 -8.44
CA GLU A 166 1.75 -12.62 -8.26
C GLU A 166 0.94 -11.33 -8.30
N ALA A 167 1.41 -10.28 -7.64
CA ALA A 167 0.75 -8.97 -7.67
C ALA A 167 0.59 -8.44 -9.10
N VAL A 168 1.65 -8.43 -9.91
CA VAL A 168 1.60 -7.90 -11.28
C VAL A 168 0.92 -8.85 -12.27
N ARG A 169 0.88 -10.15 -11.98
CA ARG A 169 0.09 -11.13 -12.75
C ARG A 169 -1.42 -10.85 -12.61
N ILE A 170 -1.87 -10.52 -11.39
CA ILE A 170 -3.27 -10.18 -11.11
C ILE A 170 -3.61 -8.80 -11.65
N GLN A 171 -2.74 -7.81 -11.42
CA GLN A 171 -2.91 -6.43 -11.89
C GLN A 171 -1.69 -5.99 -12.72
N PRO A 172 -1.71 -6.17 -14.05
CA PRO A 172 -0.58 -5.83 -14.92
C PRO A 172 -0.18 -4.34 -14.95
N ARG A 173 -1.02 -3.45 -14.44
CA ARG A 173 -0.74 -2.02 -14.31
C ARG A 173 -0.25 -1.61 -12.92
N PHE A 174 0.14 -2.57 -12.09
CA PHE A 174 0.59 -2.30 -10.73
C PHE A 174 2.08 -1.90 -10.70
N CYS A 175 2.36 -0.66 -11.04
CA CYS A 175 3.71 -0.11 -11.21
C CYS A 175 4.60 -0.24 -9.97
N VAL A 176 4.04 -0.04 -8.77
CA VAL A 176 4.78 -0.17 -7.50
C VAL A 176 5.24 -1.62 -7.28
N GLY A 177 4.42 -2.60 -7.67
CA GLY A 177 4.80 -4.02 -7.62
C GLY A 177 6.00 -4.32 -8.50
N TYR A 178 6.01 -3.81 -9.72
CA TYR A 178 7.18 -3.92 -10.61
C TYR A 178 8.42 -3.22 -10.04
N TYR A 179 8.27 -2.05 -9.43
CA TYR A 179 9.40 -1.35 -8.83
C TYR A 179 10.01 -2.12 -7.65
N THR A 180 9.18 -2.68 -6.78
CA THR A 180 9.64 -3.52 -5.66
C THR A 180 10.36 -4.79 -6.19
N MET A 181 9.80 -5.42 -7.23
CA MET A 181 10.42 -6.56 -7.92
C MET A 181 11.80 -6.19 -8.48
N ALA A 182 11.90 -5.04 -9.13
CA ALA A 182 13.17 -4.57 -9.71
C ALA A 182 14.25 -4.33 -8.66
N ARG A 183 13.87 -3.76 -7.51
CA ARG A 183 14.78 -3.59 -6.38
C ARG A 183 15.30 -4.92 -5.87
N ALA A 184 14.44 -5.93 -5.77
CA ALA A 184 14.86 -7.29 -5.37
C ALA A 184 15.82 -7.91 -6.40
N PHE A 185 15.52 -7.83 -7.70
CA PHE A 185 16.43 -8.30 -8.77
C PHE A 185 17.79 -7.58 -8.76
N TRP A 186 17.80 -6.27 -8.44
CA TRP A 186 19.04 -5.53 -8.26
C TRP A 186 19.91 -6.11 -7.14
N HIS A 187 19.33 -6.40 -5.98
CA HIS A 187 20.05 -7.03 -4.87
C HIS A 187 20.52 -8.44 -5.20
N LEU A 188 19.75 -9.19 -5.98
CA LEU A 188 20.13 -10.51 -6.50
C LEU A 188 21.17 -10.45 -7.65
N GLN A 189 21.62 -9.25 -8.05
CA GLN A 189 22.53 -9.02 -9.19
C GLN A 189 21.97 -9.52 -10.54
N GLN A 190 20.66 -9.67 -10.64
CA GLN A 190 19.96 -10.10 -11.87
C GLN A 190 19.61 -8.86 -12.70
N LEU A 191 20.63 -8.20 -13.28
CA LEU A 191 20.50 -6.88 -13.90
C LEU A 191 19.50 -6.85 -15.06
N LYS A 192 19.46 -7.90 -15.90
CA LYS A 192 18.51 -7.95 -17.04
C LYS A 192 17.07 -8.07 -16.57
N ASP A 193 16.82 -8.81 -15.48
CA ASP A 193 15.49 -8.95 -14.90
C ASP A 193 15.07 -7.68 -14.18
N ALA A 194 16.02 -7.00 -13.51
CA ALA A 194 15.81 -5.68 -12.94
C ALA A 194 15.40 -4.65 -14.02
N GLU A 195 16.11 -4.60 -15.17
CA GLU A 195 15.75 -3.70 -16.27
C GLU A 195 14.32 -3.98 -16.79
N ARG A 196 13.98 -5.25 -17.01
CA ARG A 196 12.62 -5.63 -17.46
C ARG A 196 11.54 -5.22 -16.47
N ALA A 197 11.78 -5.43 -15.18
CA ALA A 197 10.85 -5.03 -14.14
C ALA A 197 10.72 -3.49 -14.06
N LEU A 198 11.82 -2.74 -14.26
CA LEU A 198 11.79 -1.26 -14.31
C LEU A 198 11.05 -0.70 -15.53
N VAL A 199 11.08 -1.40 -16.66
CA VAL A 199 10.20 -1.09 -17.79
C VAL A 199 8.73 -1.26 -17.37
N GLY A 200 8.38 -2.35 -16.71
CA GLY A 200 7.04 -2.54 -16.15
C GLY A 200 6.66 -1.44 -15.15
N ALA A 201 7.57 -1.05 -14.25
CA ALA A 201 7.33 -0.01 -13.26
C ALA A 201 7.02 1.37 -13.87
N LEU A 202 7.60 1.69 -15.01
CA LEU A 202 7.52 3.01 -15.64
C LEU A 202 6.55 3.08 -16.83
N GLU A 203 6.24 1.94 -17.44
CA GLU A 203 5.52 1.90 -18.73
C GLU A 203 4.23 1.06 -18.68
N ALA A 204 3.95 0.30 -17.60
CA ALA A 204 2.74 -0.49 -17.47
C ALA A 204 1.46 0.36 -17.43
N ASP A 205 1.57 1.60 -16.95
CA ASP A 205 0.50 2.59 -17.00
C ASP A 205 1.09 3.98 -17.30
N PRO A 206 0.46 4.79 -18.17
CA PRO A 206 0.97 6.12 -18.53
C PRO A 206 1.15 7.09 -17.35
N SER A 207 0.42 6.89 -16.25
CA SER A 207 0.54 7.72 -15.04
C SER A 207 1.85 7.44 -14.28
N CYS A 208 2.41 6.23 -14.42
CA CYS A 208 3.57 5.80 -13.65
C CYS A 208 4.86 6.51 -14.06
N SER A 209 5.04 6.78 -15.36
CA SER A 209 6.22 7.48 -15.87
C SER A 209 6.36 8.93 -15.41
N ASN A 210 5.24 9.53 -14.95
CA ASN A 210 5.20 10.90 -14.45
C ASN A 210 5.02 10.98 -12.92
N SER A 211 4.95 9.83 -12.24
CA SER A 211 4.81 9.80 -10.78
C SER A 211 6.13 10.15 -10.10
N VAL A 212 6.09 11.17 -9.25
CA VAL A 212 7.23 11.54 -8.38
C VAL A 212 7.55 10.40 -7.40
N GLU A 213 6.54 9.60 -7.02
CA GLU A 213 6.70 8.45 -6.13
C GLU A 213 7.53 7.32 -6.78
N LEU A 214 7.56 7.27 -8.11
CA LEU A 214 8.36 6.32 -8.88
C LEU A 214 9.66 6.93 -9.44
N GLN A 215 10.04 8.12 -8.99
CA GLN A 215 11.30 8.76 -9.39
C GLN A 215 12.51 7.85 -9.17
N GLY A 216 12.52 7.10 -8.05
CA GLY A 216 13.54 6.10 -7.75
C GLY A 216 13.62 4.96 -8.77
N ALA A 217 12.54 4.67 -9.52
CA ALA A 217 12.57 3.69 -10.60
C ALA A 217 13.36 4.19 -11.81
N TRP A 218 13.26 5.48 -12.15
CA TRP A 218 14.09 6.11 -13.18
C TRP A 218 15.57 6.07 -12.79
N ARG A 219 15.90 6.45 -11.55
CA ARG A 219 17.27 6.36 -11.03
C ARG A 219 17.81 4.94 -11.14
N LEU A 220 17.07 3.96 -10.59
CA LEU A 220 17.52 2.57 -10.58
C LEU A 220 17.66 2.02 -12.01
N ARG A 221 16.79 2.39 -12.96
CA ARG A 221 16.92 1.96 -14.36
C ARG A 221 18.18 2.56 -15.00
N GLY A 222 18.49 3.81 -14.73
CA GLY A 222 19.73 4.44 -15.16
C GLY A 222 20.97 3.70 -14.63
N GLU A 223 21.00 3.38 -13.35
CA GLU A 223 22.10 2.60 -12.74
C GLU A 223 22.23 1.20 -13.34
N VAL A 224 21.11 0.49 -13.53
CA VAL A 224 21.07 -0.84 -14.16
C VAL A 224 21.61 -0.78 -15.59
N ARG A 225 21.12 0.17 -16.40
CA ARG A 225 21.54 0.35 -17.79
C ARG A 225 23.01 0.72 -17.91
N ALA A 226 23.52 1.55 -17.02
CA ALA A 226 24.94 1.89 -16.96
C ALA A 226 25.80 0.62 -16.73
N ARG A 227 25.40 -0.25 -15.80
CA ARG A 227 26.09 -1.53 -15.55
C ARG A 227 25.97 -2.52 -16.69
N LEU A 228 24.88 -2.49 -17.45
CA LEU A 228 24.69 -3.30 -18.66
C LEU A 228 25.45 -2.75 -19.88
N GLY A 229 26.04 -1.57 -19.78
CA GLY A 229 26.75 -0.91 -20.88
C GLY A 229 25.87 -0.07 -21.80
N HIS A 230 24.58 0.10 -21.48
CA HIS A 230 23.61 0.90 -22.23
C HIS A 230 23.72 2.38 -21.86
N ARG A 231 24.90 2.96 -22.04
CA ARG A 231 25.29 4.27 -21.49
C ARG A 231 24.35 5.41 -21.91
N ARG A 232 23.93 5.42 -23.18
CA ARG A 232 23.05 6.47 -23.72
C ARG A 232 21.67 6.45 -23.06
N ASP A 233 21.12 5.27 -22.88
CA ASP A 233 19.79 5.09 -22.28
C ASP A 233 19.83 5.34 -20.77
N ALA A 234 20.96 5.03 -20.14
CA ALA A 234 21.20 5.33 -18.74
C ALA A 234 21.16 6.85 -18.46
N VAL A 235 21.85 7.64 -19.31
CA VAL A 235 21.86 9.11 -19.21
C VAL A 235 20.43 9.66 -19.38
N ALA A 236 19.66 9.18 -20.36
CA ALA A 236 18.30 9.64 -20.58
C ALA A 236 17.37 9.35 -19.37
N ASP A 237 17.52 8.17 -18.73
CA ASP A 237 16.77 7.85 -17.53
C ASP A 237 17.12 8.74 -16.33
N LEU A 238 18.42 9.03 -16.15
CA LEU A 238 18.88 9.91 -15.07
C LEU A 238 18.44 11.37 -15.31
N GLU A 239 18.46 11.85 -16.56
CA GLU A 239 17.91 13.16 -16.91
C GLU A 239 16.41 13.23 -16.58
N ARG A 240 15.64 12.20 -16.93
CA ARG A 240 14.21 12.13 -16.60
C ARG A 240 13.96 12.09 -15.10
N CYS A 241 14.80 11.40 -14.35
CA CYS A 241 14.76 11.41 -12.89
C CYS A 241 14.92 12.84 -12.32
N VAL A 242 15.88 13.60 -12.82
CA VAL A 242 16.10 15.00 -12.39
C VAL A 242 14.93 15.91 -12.76
N GLU A 243 14.34 15.74 -13.96
CA GLU A 243 13.19 16.53 -14.41
C GLU A 243 11.96 16.38 -13.52
N LEU A 244 11.73 15.20 -12.95
CA LEU A 244 10.56 14.93 -12.10
C LEU A 244 10.59 15.75 -10.82
N ASP A 245 11.69 15.71 -10.08
CA ASP A 245 11.93 16.53 -8.90
C ASP A 245 13.44 16.62 -8.63
N PRO A 246 14.12 17.73 -9.01
CA PRO A 246 15.55 17.89 -8.81
C PRO A 246 15.96 18.05 -7.35
N TYR A 247 15.01 18.37 -6.45
CA TYR A 247 15.28 18.65 -5.03
C TYR A 247 15.00 17.45 -4.12
N SER A 248 14.40 16.41 -4.62
CA SER A 248 14.22 15.16 -3.90
C SER A 248 15.56 14.48 -3.62
N ASN A 249 15.56 13.44 -2.79
CA ASN A 249 16.76 12.63 -2.57
C ASN A 249 17.18 11.90 -3.86
N ASP A 250 16.23 11.28 -4.56
CA ASP A 250 16.52 10.59 -5.82
C ASP A 250 16.99 11.56 -6.91
N GLY A 251 16.39 12.76 -7.03
CA GLY A 251 16.80 13.78 -7.99
C GLY A 251 18.25 14.23 -7.79
N ARG A 252 18.66 14.49 -6.56
CA ARG A 252 20.07 14.83 -6.25
C ARG A 252 21.03 13.68 -6.56
N MET A 253 20.63 12.45 -6.26
CA MET A 253 21.44 11.28 -6.62
C MET A 253 21.57 11.12 -8.13
N CYS A 254 20.50 11.38 -8.90
CA CYS A 254 20.55 11.37 -10.36
C CYS A 254 21.49 12.45 -10.92
N GLN A 255 21.51 13.66 -10.35
CA GLN A 255 22.46 14.71 -10.72
C GLN A 255 23.91 14.26 -10.53
N THR A 256 24.22 13.68 -9.37
CA THR A 256 25.57 13.15 -9.09
C THR A 256 25.97 12.06 -10.10
N LEU A 257 25.08 11.10 -10.38
CA LEU A 257 25.34 10.03 -11.35
C LEU A 257 25.55 10.56 -12.78
N LEU A 258 24.86 11.64 -13.17
CA LEU A 258 25.07 12.30 -14.45
C LEU A 258 26.43 12.99 -14.54
N GLU A 259 26.90 13.62 -13.46
CA GLU A 259 28.21 14.23 -13.38
C GLU A 259 29.34 13.20 -13.53
N ASP A 260 29.20 12.04 -12.85
CA ASP A 260 30.16 10.93 -12.90
C ASP A 260 30.18 10.20 -14.27
N SER A 261 29.14 10.38 -15.09
CA SER A 261 29.00 9.73 -16.39
C SER A 261 29.62 10.51 -17.54
N ARG A 262 30.05 11.75 -17.29
CA ARG A 262 30.71 12.66 -18.28
C ARG A 262 32.20 12.43 -18.33
#